data_1241a3ebfb6b215c7f44940b7617a5a9
#
_entry.id   1241a3ebfb6b215c7f44940b7617a5a9
#
_cell.length_a   1.000
_cell.length_b   1.000
_cell.length_c   1.000
_cell.angle_alpha   90.00
_cell.angle_beta   90.00
_cell.angle_gamma   90.00
#
_symmetry.space_group_name_H-M   'P 1'
#
loop_
_entity.id
_entity.type
_entity.pdbx_description
1 polymer ?
#
loop_
_entity_poly.entity_id
_entity_poly.type
_entity_poly.pdbx_seq_one_letter_code
_entity_poly.pdbx_strand_id
1 'polypeptide(L)'
;MTTYKTLFLTRRAPVHQKMALEAAPEILKIIMLRDANKESILEHIKDADFLITEREDPIDREILEAAGRLKLITRLGSRVWDIDLDTARELEIPVCRLPLNSCIHVAEHIIMQMLTLARRVRECMNVMNTREWDKEPRLCTEDLFAYNWSGRTGMRLLWNSTVGILGFGEIGNELAIRLKAFGCQVSYNKRNPLPRKAEVSLGITYQDKETLLKDNDFVISLLPFIPGTEKLVNDDFFNSMRRGSFFVHSGGSGVVQEESVIRALTNGQLAGCALDTFSWEPVRDDEPILEPSRNFKVNLVLTPHVAAGGTDIQKANPRTVYYENIVRLIEGRPLTHQVV
;
A
#
# COMPACT_ATOMS: atom_id res chain seq x y z
N MET A 1 22.27 -34.26 -4.31
CA MET A 1 21.80 -33.03 -4.97
C MET A 1 22.51 -31.85 -4.37
N THR A 2 22.96 -30.91 -5.16
CA THR A 2 23.62 -29.70 -4.64
C THR A 2 22.55 -28.83 -3.94
N THR A 3 22.76 -28.52 -2.66
CA THR A 3 21.85 -27.65 -1.89
C THR A 3 22.43 -26.26 -1.83
N TYR A 4 21.63 -25.23 -2.17
CA TYR A 4 22.02 -23.84 -2.15
C TYR A 4 21.61 -23.16 -0.84
N LYS A 5 22.51 -22.42 -0.24
CA LYS A 5 22.24 -21.64 0.98
C LYS A 5 21.59 -20.31 0.60
N THR A 6 20.41 -20.07 1.13
CA THR A 6 19.66 -18.83 0.89
C THR A 6 19.44 -18.07 2.20
N LEU A 7 19.99 -16.86 2.31
CA LEU A 7 19.70 -15.95 3.40
C LEU A 7 18.41 -15.19 3.10
N PHE A 8 17.45 -15.25 4.05
CA PHE A 8 16.18 -14.54 3.92
C PHE A 8 16.01 -13.53 5.06
N LEU A 9 16.03 -12.24 4.74
CA LEU A 9 15.88 -11.15 5.69
C LEU A 9 14.44 -10.66 5.70
N THR A 10 13.78 -10.68 6.87
CA THR A 10 12.38 -10.30 7.02
C THR A 10 12.12 -9.56 8.33
N ARG A 11 10.99 -8.82 8.39
CA ARG A 11 10.39 -8.27 9.60
C ARG A 11 8.99 -8.82 9.86
N ARG A 12 8.53 -9.74 9.03
CA ARG A 12 7.19 -10.27 9.09
C ARG A 12 6.95 -11.16 10.31
N ALA A 13 5.69 -11.22 10.74
CA ALA A 13 5.26 -12.10 11.83
C ALA A 13 5.53 -13.60 11.52
N PRO A 14 5.65 -14.46 12.54
CA PRO A 14 6.02 -15.88 12.38
C PRO A 14 5.13 -16.66 11.40
N VAL A 15 3.84 -16.35 11.32
CA VAL A 15 2.91 -16.99 10.37
C VAL A 15 3.36 -16.76 8.91
N HIS A 16 3.81 -15.57 8.57
CA HIS A 16 4.29 -15.25 7.23
C HIS A 16 5.63 -15.90 6.92
N GLN A 17 6.50 -16.00 7.93
CA GLN A 17 7.78 -16.70 7.81
C GLN A 17 7.56 -18.19 7.54
N LYS A 18 6.67 -18.84 8.30
CA LYS A 18 6.29 -20.24 8.11
C LYS A 18 5.79 -20.50 6.68
N MET A 19 4.88 -19.67 6.20
CA MET A 19 4.37 -19.82 4.82
C MET A 19 5.47 -19.61 3.76
N ALA A 20 6.46 -18.76 4.00
CA ALA A 20 7.58 -18.58 3.08
C ALA A 20 8.50 -19.83 3.09
N LEU A 21 8.76 -20.40 4.27
CA LEU A 21 9.53 -21.62 4.38
C LEU A 21 8.84 -22.82 3.72
N GLU A 22 7.52 -22.96 3.89
CA GLU A 22 6.72 -24.03 3.26
C GLU A 22 6.67 -23.92 1.72
N ALA A 23 6.87 -22.70 1.19
CA ALA A 23 6.89 -22.45 -0.26
C ALA A 23 8.28 -22.64 -0.88
N ALA A 24 9.33 -22.82 -0.06
CA ALA A 24 10.70 -22.91 -0.55
C ALA A 24 10.94 -24.23 -1.30
N PRO A 25 11.61 -24.19 -2.48
CA PRO A 25 12.06 -25.40 -3.17
C PRO A 25 13.02 -26.22 -2.32
N GLU A 26 12.92 -27.56 -2.36
CA GLU A 26 13.76 -28.49 -1.58
C GLU A 26 15.26 -28.32 -1.82
N ILE A 27 15.65 -27.81 -2.98
CA ILE A 27 17.03 -27.52 -3.34
C ILE A 27 17.63 -26.35 -2.55
N LEU A 28 16.80 -25.57 -1.82
CA LEU A 28 17.21 -24.38 -1.07
C LEU A 28 17.25 -24.68 0.44
N LYS A 29 18.38 -24.40 1.07
CA LYS A 29 18.50 -24.33 2.54
C LYS A 29 18.27 -22.89 2.99
N ILE A 30 17.09 -22.59 3.50
CA ILE A 30 16.73 -21.24 3.92
C ILE A 30 17.26 -20.97 5.33
N ILE A 31 17.99 -19.86 5.50
CA ILE A 31 18.32 -19.25 6.79
C ILE A 31 17.51 -17.98 6.88
N MET A 32 16.46 -18.00 7.69
CA MET A 32 15.57 -16.86 7.85
C MET A 32 15.96 -16.06 9.09
N LEU A 33 16.29 -14.79 8.90
CA LEU A 33 16.61 -13.86 9.97
C LEU A 33 15.51 -12.80 10.07
N ARG A 34 14.90 -12.74 11.26
CA ARG A 34 13.94 -11.70 11.60
C ARG A 34 14.61 -10.57 12.36
N ASP A 35 14.38 -9.33 11.93
CA ASP A 35 14.89 -8.11 12.58
C ASP A 35 16.43 -8.15 12.82
N ALA A 36 17.17 -8.82 11.91
CA ALA A 36 18.61 -8.98 12.01
C ALA A 36 19.33 -7.63 12.00
N ASN A 37 20.31 -7.45 12.85
CA ASN A 37 21.28 -6.35 12.78
C ASN A 37 22.34 -6.64 11.71
N LYS A 38 23.18 -5.64 11.42
CA LYS A 38 24.22 -5.74 10.39
C LYS A 38 25.23 -6.85 10.67
N GLU A 39 25.66 -7.02 11.94
CA GLU A 39 26.61 -8.03 12.35
C GLU A 39 26.09 -9.44 12.04
N SER A 40 24.82 -9.70 12.36
CA SER A 40 24.17 -10.99 12.06
C SER A 40 24.05 -11.23 10.57
N ILE A 41 23.79 -10.19 9.77
CA ILE A 41 23.77 -10.30 8.31
C ILE A 41 25.16 -10.65 7.78
N LEU A 42 26.19 -9.93 8.24
CA LEU A 42 27.60 -10.16 7.84
C LEU A 42 28.07 -11.57 8.19
N GLU A 43 27.61 -12.14 9.31
CA GLU A 43 27.94 -13.52 9.69
C GLU A 43 27.40 -14.55 8.68
N HIS A 44 26.12 -14.37 8.25
CA HIS A 44 25.42 -15.37 7.44
C HIS A 44 25.55 -15.17 5.94
N ILE A 45 25.92 -13.97 5.47
CA ILE A 45 26.02 -13.67 4.03
C ILE A 45 27.26 -14.26 3.38
N LYS A 46 28.36 -14.48 4.14
CA LYS A 46 29.66 -14.92 3.65
C LYS A 46 29.60 -16.20 2.81
N ASP A 47 28.74 -17.12 3.17
CA ASP A 47 28.60 -18.42 2.53
C ASP A 47 27.20 -18.64 1.89
N ALA A 48 26.39 -17.57 1.80
CA ALA A 48 25.11 -17.60 1.14
C ALA A 48 25.27 -17.56 -0.40
N ASP A 49 24.53 -18.43 -1.09
CA ASP A 49 24.45 -18.44 -2.55
C ASP A 49 23.41 -17.42 -3.05
N PHE A 50 22.34 -17.17 -2.27
CA PHE A 50 21.25 -16.27 -2.60
C PHE A 50 20.85 -15.41 -1.41
N LEU A 51 20.40 -14.17 -1.69
CA LEU A 51 19.81 -13.26 -0.73
C LEU A 51 18.38 -12.92 -1.16
N ILE A 52 17.41 -13.17 -0.26
CA ILE A 52 16.06 -12.64 -0.36
C ILE A 52 15.89 -11.59 0.72
N THR A 53 15.40 -10.40 0.39
CA THR A 53 15.15 -9.35 1.37
C THR A 53 13.82 -8.65 1.14
N GLU A 54 13.06 -8.43 2.21
CA GLU A 54 11.86 -7.60 2.27
C GLU A 54 12.00 -6.47 3.30
N ARG A 55 13.22 -6.23 3.79
CA ARG A 55 13.55 -5.18 4.75
C ARG A 55 13.83 -3.86 4.04
N GLU A 56 13.77 -2.78 4.83
CA GLU A 56 14.14 -1.43 4.38
C GLU A 56 15.55 -1.03 4.86
N ASP A 57 16.23 -1.90 5.65
CA ASP A 57 17.59 -1.61 6.08
C ASP A 57 18.56 -1.81 4.92
N PRO A 58 19.59 -0.96 4.82
CA PRO A 58 20.52 -0.98 3.70
C PRO A 58 21.25 -2.32 3.55
N ILE A 59 21.29 -2.84 2.33
CA ILE A 59 22.26 -3.81 1.86
C ILE A 59 23.38 -3.00 1.21
N ASP A 60 24.31 -2.58 2.05
CA ASP A 60 25.37 -1.66 1.69
C ASP A 60 26.62 -2.36 1.12
N ARG A 61 27.63 -1.58 0.73
CA ARG A 61 28.90 -2.07 0.17
C ARG A 61 29.55 -3.12 1.04
N GLU A 62 29.60 -2.91 2.36
CA GLU A 62 30.28 -3.85 3.28
C GLU A 62 29.60 -5.22 3.29
N ILE A 63 28.26 -5.26 3.26
CA ILE A 63 27.49 -6.51 3.20
C ILE A 63 27.74 -7.21 1.84
N LEU A 64 27.76 -6.46 0.74
CA LEU A 64 27.96 -7.01 -0.60
C LEU A 64 29.37 -7.53 -0.79
N GLU A 65 30.40 -6.81 -0.33
CA GLU A 65 31.80 -7.25 -0.39
C GLU A 65 32.07 -8.49 0.49
N ALA A 66 31.34 -8.64 1.60
CA ALA A 66 31.42 -9.84 2.44
C ALA A 66 30.75 -11.07 1.80
N ALA A 67 29.92 -10.89 0.79
CA ALA A 67 29.09 -11.92 0.16
C ALA A 67 29.80 -12.70 -0.96
N GLY A 68 30.96 -13.32 -0.64
CA GLY A 68 31.88 -13.92 -1.63
C GLY A 68 31.31 -15.05 -2.51
N ARG A 69 30.11 -15.55 -2.23
CA ARG A 69 29.43 -16.64 -2.99
C ARG A 69 28.09 -16.23 -3.59
N LEU A 70 27.67 -14.99 -3.35
CA LEU A 70 26.33 -14.52 -3.72
C LEU A 70 26.15 -14.49 -5.23
N LYS A 71 25.11 -15.15 -5.72
CA LYS A 71 24.79 -15.29 -7.14
C LYS A 71 23.57 -14.47 -7.56
N LEU A 72 22.71 -14.07 -6.61
CA LEU A 72 21.51 -13.31 -6.89
C LEU A 72 20.96 -12.69 -5.61
N ILE A 73 20.47 -11.45 -5.76
CA ILE A 73 19.66 -10.78 -4.76
C ILE A 73 18.23 -10.66 -5.32
N THR A 74 17.24 -11.16 -4.57
CA THR A 74 15.81 -10.94 -4.82
C THR A 74 15.25 -9.99 -3.78
N ARG A 75 14.92 -8.75 -4.19
CA ARG A 75 14.25 -7.76 -3.35
C ARG A 75 12.73 -7.92 -3.49
N LEU A 76 12.05 -8.34 -2.41
CA LEU A 76 10.58 -8.45 -2.42
C LEU A 76 9.95 -7.06 -2.36
N GLY A 77 9.19 -6.72 -3.38
CA GLY A 77 8.61 -5.40 -3.61
C GLY A 77 9.18 -4.73 -4.85
N SER A 78 8.69 -3.54 -5.13
CA SER A 78 9.08 -2.76 -6.32
C SER A 78 10.25 -1.81 -6.05
N ARG A 79 10.63 -1.64 -4.80
CA ARG A 79 11.71 -0.75 -4.35
C ARG A 79 13.05 -1.46 -4.42
N VAL A 80 14.12 -0.69 -4.66
CA VAL A 80 15.51 -1.20 -4.65
C VAL A 80 16.52 -0.19 -4.06
N TRP A 81 16.04 0.95 -3.55
CA TRP A 81 16.93 2.00 -3.00
C TRP A 81 17.61 1.63 -1.67
N ASP A 82 17.19 0.53 -1.06
CA ASP A 82 17.79 -0.09 0.10
C ASP A 82 18.94 -1.07 -0.25
N ILE A 83 19.29 -1.18 -1.55
CA ILE A 83 20.42 -1.98 -2.04
C ILE A 83 21.41 -1.06 -2.75
N ASP A 84 22.69 -1.21 -2.45
CA ASP A 84 23.77 -0.53 -3.17
C ASP A 84 23.95 -1.17 -4.54
N LEU A 85 23.18 -0.66 -5.52
CA LEU A 85 23.16 -1.18 -6.89
C LEU A 85 24.48 -0.95 -7.63
N ASP A 86 25.24 0.08 -7.27
CA ASP A 86 26.53 0.38 -7.91
C ASP A 86 27.57 -0.66 -7.47
N THR A 87 27.63 -0.97 -6.18
CA THR A 87 28.47 -2.07 -5.67
C THR A 87 28.02 -3.44 -6.21
N ALA A 88 26.71 -3.70 -6.25
CA ALA A 88 26.21 -4.96 -6.83
C ALA A 88 26.66 -5.13 -8.29
N ARG A 89 26.68 -4.05 -9.07
CA ARG A 89 27.15 -4.06 -10.46
C ARG A 89 28.67 -4.27 -10.55
N GLU A 90 29.46 -3.62 -9.69
CA GLU A 90 30.92 -3.81 -9.61
C GLU A 90 31.30 -5.27 -9.29
N LEU A 91 30.48 -5.94 -8.46
CA LEU A 91 30.67 -7.33 -8.05
C LEU A 91 29.98 -8.35 -8.96
N GLU A 92 29.35 -7.90 -10.05
CA GLU A 92 28.61 -8.73 -10.99
C GLU A 92 27.49 -9.57 -10.32
N ILE A 93 26.89 -9.05 -9.23
CA ILE A 93 25.78 -9.69 -8.52
C ILE A 93 24.46 -9.21 -9.10
N PRO A 94 23.69 -10.07 -9.80
CA PRO A 94 22.37 -9.71 -10.31
C PRO A 94 21.42 -9.32 -9.16
N VAL A 95 20.67 -8.25 -9.38
CA VAL A 95 19.62 -7.79 -8.46
C VAL A 95 18.29 -7.81 -9.19
N CYS A 96 17.32 -8.57 -8.66
CA CYS A 96 15.96 -8.61 -9.15
C CYS A 96 15.01 -8.01 -8.11
N ARG A 97 14.04 -7.23 -8.57
CA ARG A 97 12.90 -6.83 -7.74
C ARG A 97 11.72 -7.77 -8.01
N LEU A 98 10.87 -7.95 -7.02
CA LEU A 98 9.63 -8.73 -7.17
C LEU A 98 8.45 -7.86 -6.76
N PRO A 99 7.77 -7.18 -7.70
CA PRO A 99 6.53 -6.47 -7.41
C PRO A 99 5.50 -7.41 -6.75
N LEU A 100 4.91 -6.96 -5.64
CA LEU A 100 3.94 -7.76 -4.91
C LEU A 100 2.52 -7.44 -5.38
N ASN A 101 1.87 -8.36 -6.06
CA ASN A 101 0.52 -8.18 -6.58
C ASN A 101 -0.47 -7.71 -5.51
N SER A 102 -0.38 -8.22 -4.27
CA SER A 102 -1.23 -7.76 -3.18
C SER A 102 -1.06 -6.26 -2.88
N CYS A 103 0.18 -5.74 -2.95
CA CYS A 103 0.42 -4.30 -2.75
C CYS A 103 -0.14 -3.46 -3.92
N ILE A 104 -0.06 -3.98 -5.15
CA ILE A 104 -0.64 -3.37 -6.34
C ILE A 104 -2.17 -3.32 -6.21
N HIS A 105 -2.80 -4.45 -5.86
CA HIS A 105 -4.26 -4.51 -5.63
C HIS A 105 -4.72 -3.48 -4.60
N VAL A 106 -4.04 -3.39 -3.45
CA VAL A 106 -4.40 -2.40 -2.42
C VAL A 106 -4.26 -0.97 -2.94
N ALA A 107 -3.19 -0.66 -3.68
CA ALA A 107 -3.00 0.68 -4.25
C ALA A 107 -4.11 1.05 -5.25
N GLU A 108 -4.53 0.12 -6.10
CA GLU A 108 -5.63 0.31 -7.04
C GLU A 108 -6.98 0.43 -6.33
N HIS A 109 -7.20 -0.37 -5.29
CA HIS A 109 -8.39 -0.28 -4.45
C HIS A 109 -8.51 1.09 -3.77
N ILE A 110 -7.41 1.63 -3.23
CA ILE A 110 -7.38 2.97 -2.62
C ILE A 110 -7.76 4.04 -3.66
N ILE A 111 -7.22 3.96 -4.88
CA ILE A 111 -7.57 4.91 -5.95
C ILE A 111 -9.06 4.81 -6.30
N MET A 112 -9.61 3.61 -6.39
CA MET A 112 -11.03 3.39 -6.59
C MET A 112 -11.85 4.05 -5.46
N GLN A 113 -11.45 3.87 -4.20
CA GLN A 113 -12.10 4.51 -3.05
C GLN A 113 -11.99 6.04 -3.12
N MET A 114 -10.81 6.59 -3.44
CA MET A 114 -10.61 8.04 -3.62
C MET A 114 -11.52 8.61 -4.71
N LEU A 115 -11.61 7.96 -5.86
CA LEU A 115 -12.49 8.35 -6.97
C LEU A 115 -13.97 8.24 -6.56
N THR A 116 -14.35 7.18 -5.86
CA THR A 116 -15.71 6.97 -5.36
C THR A 116 -16.13 8.10 -4.43
N LEU A 117 -15.26 8.50 -3.50
CA LEU A 117 -15.50 9.62 -2.60
C LEU A 117 -15.54 10.95 -3.35
N ALA A 118 -14.52 11.23 -4.17
CA ALA A 118 -14.41 12.50 -4.90
C ALA A 118 -15.58 12.74 -5.86
N ARG A 119 -16.10 11.69 -6.48
CA ARG A 119 -17.22 11.77 -7.44
C ARG A 119 -18.57 11.44 -6.83
N ARG A 120 -18.65 11.17 -5.52
CA ARG A 120 -19.87 10.79 -4.78
C ARG A 120 -20.64 9.65 -5.47
N VAL A 121 -19.90 8.64 -5.93
CA VAL A 121 -20.45 7.58 -6.79
C VAL A 121 -21.64 6.87 -6.16
N ARG A 122 -21.58 6.57 -4.84
CA ARG A 122 -22.70 5.92 -4.13
C ARG A 122 -23.98 6.75 -4.18
N GLU A 123 -23.90 8.06 -3.97
CA GLU A 123 -25.04 8.97 -4.08
C GLU A 123 -25.56 9.02 -5.51
N CYS A 124 -24.68 9.14 -6.52
CA CYS A 124 -25.08 9.16 -7.92
C CYS A 124 -25.79 7.85 -8.33
N MET A 125 -25.30 6.69 -7.91
CA MET A 125 -25.93 5.40 -8.15
C MET A 125 -27.31 5.30 -7.47
N ASN A 126 -27.43 5.79 -6.22
CA ASN A 126 -28.70 5.80 -5.51
C ASN A 126 -29.73 6.68 -6.25
N VAL A 127 -29.35 7.87 -6.68
CA VAL A 127 -30.21 8.77 -7.44
C VAL A 127 -30.78 8.07 -8.68
N MET A 128 -29.97 7.33 -9.43
CA MET A 128 -30.44 6.55 -10.59
C MET A 128 -31.44 5.44 -10.19
N ASN A 129 -31.21 4.79 -9.06
CA ASN A 129 -32.08 3.71 -8.56
C ASN A 129 -33.40 4.24 -8.00
N THR A 130 -33.39 5.37 -7.29
CA THR A 130 -34.55 5.95 -6.60
C THR A 130 -35.29 6.97 -7.46
N ARG A 131 -34.73 7.38 -8.59
CA ARG A 131 -35.27 8.42 -9.47
C ARG A 131 -35.48 9.76 -8.75
N GLU A 132 -34.51 10.14 -7.90
CA GLU A 132 -34.53 11.42 -7.16
C GLU A 132 -34.15 12.60 -8.07
N TRP A 133 -35.02 12.94 -9.01
CA TRP A 133 -34.93 14.15 -9.84
C TRP A 133 -36.32 14.63 -10.26
N ASP A 134 -36.41 15.91 -10.54
CA ASP A 134 -37.65 16.63 -10.87
C ASP A 134 -37.65 17.19 -12.31
N LYS A 135 -36.62 16.88 -13.09
CA LYS A 135 -36.54 17.39 -14.49
C LYS A 135 -37.26 16.50 -15.47
N GLU A 136 -37.99 17.13 -16.37
CA GLU A 136 -38.62 16.42 -17.46
C GLU A 136 -37.59 15.84 -18.44
N PRO A 137 -37.80 14.60 -18.89
CA PRO A 137 -36.90 13.95 -19.83
C PRO A 137 -36.97 14.63 -21.19
N ARG A 138 -35.80 14.75 -21.80
CA ARG A 138 -35.71 15.27 -23.21
C ARG A 138 -34.70 14.44 -23.99
N LEU A 139 -34.90 14.31 -25.27
CA LEU A 139 -33.96 13.65 -26.17
C LEU A 139 -32.68 14.50 -26.28
N CYS A 140 -31.51 13.89 -26.00
CA CYS A 140 -30.24 14.54 -26.25
C CYS A 140 -29.87 14.45 -27.73
N THR A 141 -29.33 15.54 -28.27
CA THR A 141 -28.79 15.64 -29.62
C THR A 141 -27.37 16.21 -29.55
N GLU A 142 -26.72 16.41 -30.71
CA GLU A 142 -25.39 17.01 -30.76
C GLU A 142 -25.34 18.39 -30.06
N ASP A 143 -26.36 19.20 -30.26
CA ASP A 143 -26.45 20.57 -29.70
C ASP A 143 -27.30 20.65 -28.42
N LEU A 144 -27.95 19.55 -28.02
CA LEU A 144 -28.85 19.51 -26.88
C LEU A 144 -28.52 18.37 -25.96
N PHE A 145 -27.83 18.68 -24.87
CA PHE A 145 -27.50 17.72 -23.83
C PHE A 145 -27.70 18.34 -22.45
N ALA A 146 -27.73 17.49 -21.41
CA ALA A 146 -27.93 17.92 -20.02
C ALA A 146 -27.02 17.13 -19.10
N TYR A 147 -25.77 17.55 -19.00
CA TYR A 147 -24.88 16.95 -18.01
C TYR A 147 -25.26 17.40 -16.58
N ASN A 148 -25.02 16.54 -15.62
CA ASN A 148 -25.39 16.73 -14.21
C ASN A 148 -26.87 17.19 -14.03
N TRP A 149 -27.78 16.62 -14.80
CA TRP A 149 -29.21 16.97 -14.76
C TRP A 149 -29.85 16.66 -13.40
N SER A 150 -29.25 15.76 -12.58
CA SER A 150 -29.67 15.49 -11.21
C SER A 150 -29.20 16.54 -10.19
N GLY A 151 -28.40 17.54 -10.60
CA GLY A 151 -28.01 18.67 -9.77
C GLY A 151 -27.08 18.31 -8.61
N ARG A 152 -26.29 17.24 -8.73
CA ARG A 152 -25.36 16.84 -7.64
C ARG A 152 -24.22 17.82 -7.50
N THR A 153 -23.88 18.13 -6.26
CA THR A 153 -22.82 19.09 -5.88
C THR A 153 -21.74 18.42 -5.06
N GLY A 154 -20.66 19.15 -4.77
CA GLY A 154 -19.58 18.65 -3.90
C GLY A 154 -18.65 17.61 -4.54
N MET A 155 -18.75 17.38 -5.87
CA MET A 155 -17.82 16.55 -6.61
C MET A 155 -16.47 17.24 -6.73
N ARG A 156 -15.39 16.46 -6.62
CA ARG A 156 -14.00 16.94 -6.77
C ARG A 156 -13.23 16.12 -7.79
N LEU A 157 -12.07 16.63 -8.20
CA LEU A 157 -11.12 15.94 -9.06
C LEU A 157 -9.97 15.39 -8.21
N LEU A 158 -9.34 14.32 -8.66
CA LEU A 158 -8.03 13.92 -8.15
C LEU A 158 -6.91 14.74 -8.78
N TRP A 159 -7.06 15.15 -10.04
CA TRP A 159 -6.06 15.96 -10.71
C TRP A 159 -5.74 17.23 -9.90
N ASN A 160 -4.44 17.46 -9.69
CA ASN A 160 -3.90 18.57 -8.90
C ASN A 160 -4.31 18.58 -7.40
N SER A 161 -4.88 17.49 -6.89
CA SER A 161 -5.14 17.35 -5.45
C SER A 161 -3.85 17.05 -4.69
N THR A 162 -3.79 17.51 -3.44
CA THR A 162 -2.73 17.14 -2.50
C THR A 162 -3.10 15.86 -1.76
N VAL A 163 -2.19 14.89 -1.71
CA VAL A 163 -2.41 13.57 -1.11
C VAL A 163 -1.31 13.25 -0.11
N GLY A 164 -1.66 13.15 1.17
CA GLY A 164 -0.76 12.75 2.24
C GLY A 164 -0.88 11.25 2.54
N ILE A 165 0.22 10.51 2.44
CA ILE A 165 0.27 9.08 2.75
C ILE A 165 0.93 8.88 4.11
N LEU A 166 0.16 8.43 5.10
CA LEU A 166 0.60 8.12 6.45
C LEU A 166 0.94 6.63 6.56
N GLY A 167 2.22 6.31 6.75
CA GLY A 167 2.76 4.96 6.61
C GLY A 167 3.17 4.63 5.17
N PHE A 168 4.45 4.84 4.84
CA PHE A 168 4.95 4.66 3.47
C PHE A 168 5.80 3.39 3.35
N GLY A 169 5.15 2.29 2.99
CA GLY A 169 5.72 0.98 2.67
C GLY A 169 5.63 0.65 1.18
N GLU A 170 5.56 -0.65 0.82
CA GLU A 170 5.37 -1.09 -0.57
C GLU A 170 4.04 -0.60 -1.15
N ILE A 171 2.94 -0.67 -0.39
CA ILE A 171 1.64 -0.15 -0.83
C ILE A 171 1.73 1.35 -1.11
N GLY A 172 2.38 2.12 -0.22
CA GLY A 172 2.57 3.56 -0.42
C GLY A 172 3.38 3.88 -1.68
N ASN A 173 4.40 3.07 -1.99
CA ASN A 173 5.17 3.17 -3.22
C ASN A 173 4.31 2.92 -4.47
N GLU A 174 3.57 1.81 -4.49
CA GLU A 174 2.66 1.49 -5.60
C GLU A 174 1.57 2.56 -5.79
N LEU A 175 1.05 3.10 -4.68
CA LEU A 175 0.06 4.16 -4.70
C LEU A 175 0.65 5.47 -5.25
N ALA A 176 1.84 5.88 -4.79
CA ALA A 176 2.48 7.13 -5.21
C ALA A 176 2.75 7.14 -6.73
N ILE A 177 3.24 6.02 -7.29
CA ILE A 177 3.47 5.87 -8.74
C ILE A 177 2.16 6.12 -9.52
N ARG A 178 1.05 5.59 -9.06
CA ARG A 178 -0.26 5.71 -9.71
C ARG A 178 -0.85 7.11 -9.51
N LEU A 179 -0.76 7.69 -8.33
CA LEU A 179 -1.25 9.04 -8.04
C LEU A 179 -0.53 10.10 -8.88
N LYS A 180 0.74 9.89 -9.19
CA LYS A 180 1.49 10.75 -10.12
C LYS A 180 0.84 10.77 -11.52
N ALA A 181 0.36 9.64 -12.01
CA ALA A 181 -0.34 9.57 -13.30
C ALA A 181 -1.69 10.30 -13.28
N PHE A 182 -2.33 10.42 -12.10
CA PHE A 182 -3.51 11.26 -11.90
C PHE A 182 -3.18 12.75 -11.72
N GLY A 183 -1.91 13.15 -11.76
CA GLY A 183 -1.47 14.53 -11.57
C GLY A 183 -1.59 15.01 -10.12
N CYS A 184 -1.62 14.12 -9.14
CA CYS A 184 -1.64 14.47 -7.73
C CYS A 184 -0.28 14.94 -7.23
N GLN A 185 -0.30 15.85 -6.24
CA GLN A 185 0.88 16.21 -5.45
C GLN A 185 0.93 15.31 -4.22
N VAL A 186 1.96 14.46 -4.13
CA VAL A 186 2.03 13.42 -3.10
C VAL A 186 3.05 13.78 -2.03
N SER A 187 2.62 13.80 -0.79
CA SER A 187 3.47 13.84 0.39
C SER A 187 3.35 12.54 1.19
N TYR A 188 4.34 12.28 2.03
CA TYR A 188 4.32 11.07 2.84
C TYR A 188 4.91 11.31 4.23
N ASN A 189 4.50 10.47 5.18
CA ASN A 189 5.08 10.39 6.51
C ASN A 189 5.41 8.95 6.87
N LYS A 190 6.57 8.75 7.43
CA LYS A 190 7.01 7.48 8.04
C LYS A 190 8.10 7.77 9.08
N ARG A 191 8.38 6.79 9.94
CA ARG A 191 9.34 6.92 11.04
C ARG A 191 10.74 7.36 10.57
N ASN A 192 11.25 6.72 9.53
CA ASN A 192 12.52 7.08 8.90
C ASN A 192 12.25 7.56 7.47
N PRO A 193 12.50 8.83 7.14
CA PRO A 193 12.32 9.34 5.77
C PRO A 193 13.06 8.49 4.74
N LEU A 194 12.57 8.51 3.50
CA LEU A 194 13.25 7.86 2.38
C LEU A 194 14.53 8.61 2.02
N PRO A 195 15.52 7.92 1.40
CA PRO A 195 16.64 8.61 0.78
C PRO A 195 16.16 9.63 -0.25
N ARG A 196 16.83 10.80 -0.33
CA ARG A 196 16.44 11.88 -1.24
C ARG A 196 16.34 11.43 -2.70
N LYS A 197 17.20 10.51 -3.14
CA LYS A 197 17.17 9.92 -4.49
C LYS A 197 15.84 9.20 -4.77
N ALA A 198 15.28 8.51 -3.76
CA ALA A 198 14.00 7.83 -3.88
C ALA A 198 12.83 8.83 -3.94
N GLU A 199 12.84 9.88 -3.10
CA GLU A 199 11.82 10.94 -3.15
C GLU A 199 11.77 11.61 -4.53
N VAL A 200 12.92 11.98 -5.08
CA VAL A 200 13.03 12.60 -6.41
C VAL A 200 12.50 11.66 -7.50
N SER A 201 12.89 10.39 -7.47
CA SER A 201 12.45 9.38 -8.45
C SER A 201 10.93 9.19 -8.44
N LEU A 202 10.34 9.15 -7.25
CA LEU A 202 8.89 9.00 -7.07
C LEU A 202 8.12 10.31 -7.27
N GLY A 203 8.81 11.46 -7.15
CA GLY A 203 8.18 12.78 -7.19
C GLY A 203 7.30 13.03 -5.95
N ILE A 204 7.78 12.64 -4.77
CA ILE A 204 7.08 12.78 -3.48
C ILE A 204 7.92 13.58 -2.49
N THR A 205 7.27 14.11 -1.45
CA THR A 205 7.93 14.93 -0.43
C THR A 205 7.60 14.43 0.97
N TYR A 206 8.62 14.32 1.82
CA TYR A 206 8.41 14.04 3.24
C TYR A 206 7.72 15.22 3.93
N GLN A 207 6.74 14.92 4.77
CA GLN A 207 6.13 15.85 5.71
C GLN A 207 6.06 15.20 7.10
N ASP A 208 6.22 16.00 8.16
CA ASP A 208 5.81 15.57 9.50
C ASP A 208 4.30 15.30 9.55
N LYS A 209 3.86 14.56 10.57
CA LYS A 209 2.45 14.15 10.67
C LYS A 209 1.49 15.34 10.73
N GLU A 210 1.82 16.39 11.47
CA GLU A 210 0.96 17.55 11.68
C GLU A 210 0.75 18.31 10.36
N THR A 211 1.83 18.62 9.66
CA THR A 211 1.81 19.25 8.33
C THR A 211 1.04 18.41 7.32
N LEU A 212 1.29 17.10 7.31
CA LEU A 212 0.60 16.19 6.40
C LEU A 212 -0.92 16.19 6.62
N LEU A 213 -1.39 16.17 7.87
CA LEU A 213 -2.82 16.18 8.17
C LEU A 213 -3.48 17.50 7.78
N LYS A 214 -2.80 18.63 8.00
CA LYS A 214 -3.32 19.97 7.79
C LYS A 214 -3.39 20.39 6.31
N ASP A 215 -2.43 19.95 5.50
CA ASP A 215 -2.19 20.54 4.17
C ASP A 215 -2.77 19.70 3.02
N ASN A 216 -3.26 18.48 3.28
CA ASN A 216 -3.68 17.60 2.22
C ASN A 216 -5.21 17.52 2.04
N ASP A 217 -5.65 17.43 0.78
CA ASP A 217 -7.05 17.20 0.39
C ASP A 217 -7.48 15.78 0.70
N PHE A 218 -6.56 14.82 0.55
CA PHE A 218 -6.74 13.41 0.87
C PHE A 218 -5.67 12.97 1.85
N VAL A 219 -6.06 12.30 2.92
CA VAL A 219 -5.15 11.61 3.84
C VAL A 219 -5.39 10.11 3.72
N ILE A 220 -4.34 9.38 3.35
CA ILE A 220 -4.38 7.93 3.19
C ILE A 220 -3.61 7.29 4.34
N SER A 221 -4.26 6.49 5.15
CA SER A 221 -3.62 5.76 6.24
C SER A 221 -3.30 4.32 5.83
N LEU A 222 -2.00 4.02 5.81
CA LEU A 222 -1.42 2.69 5.58
C LEU A 222 -0.63 2.22 6.82
N LEU A 223 -0.96 2.76 7.98
CA LEU A 223 -0.32 2.41 9.24
C LEU A 223 -0.59 0.94 9.58
N PRO A 224 0.42 0.17 9.99
CA PRO A 224 0.22 -1.18 10.51
C PRO A 224 -0.42 -1.12 11.89
N PHE A 225 -1.13 -2.17 12.29
CA PHE A 225 -1.58 -2.34 13.66
C PHE A 225 -0.42 -2.86 14.52
N ILE A 226 0.10 -2.00 15.38
CA ILE A 226 1.16 -2.29 16.36
C ILE A 226 0.87 -1.52 17.66
N PRO A 227 1.48 -1.88 18.78
CA PRO A 227 1.43 -1.06 19.99
C PRO A 227 1.87 0.38 19.67
N GLY A 228 1.07 1.36 19.88
CA GLY A 228 1.31 2.77 19.52
C GLY A 228 0.64 3.25 18.23
N THR A 229 -0.03 2.38 17.47
CA THR A 229 -0.93 2.78 16.38
C THR A 229 -2.38 2.37 16.64
N GLU A 230 -2.64 1.63 17.71
CA GLU A 230 -3.99 1.28 18.14
C GLU A 230 -4.80 2.55 18.39
N LYS A 231 -5.94 2.66 17.73
CA LYS A 231 -6.87 3.82 17.81
C LYS A 231 -6.18 5.19 17.65
N LEU A 232 -5.07 5.22 16.91
CA LEU A 232 -4.33 6.45 16.63
C LEU A 232 -5.17 7.44 15.81
N VAL A 233 -6.04 6.91 14.94
CA VAL A 233 -6.97 7.70 14.12
C VAL A 233 -8.26 7.88 14.92
N ASN A 234 -8.28 8.93 15.72
CA ASN A 234 -9.33 9.33 16.67
C ASN A 234 -9.82 10.75 16.38
N ASP A 235 -10.58 11.35 17.30
CA ASP A 235 -11.12 12.70 17.15
C ASP A 235 -10.01 13.76 16.98
N ASP A 236 -8.93 13.67 17.76
CA ASP A 236 -7.81 14.64 17.67
C ASP A 236 -7.11 14.54 16.32
N PHE A 237 -6.99 13.32 15.79
CA PHE A 237 -6.46 13.08 14.45
C PHE A 237 -7.32 13.78 13.39
N PHE A 238 -8.64 13.56 13.40
CA PHE A 238 -9.54 14.17 12.43
C PHE A 238 -9.62 15.69 12.60
N ASN A 239 -9.62 16.21 13.84
CA ASN A 239 -9.60 17.65 14.12
C ASN A 239 -8.32 18.34 13.61
N SER A 240 -7.21 17.59 13.51
CA SER A 240 -5.95 18.08 12.95
C SER A 240 -5.93 18.06 11.42
N MET A 241 -6.87 17.36 10.77
CA MET A 241 -6.96 17.34 9.32
C MET A 241 -7.56 18.65 8.77
N ARG A 242 -7.22 18.95 7.53
CA ARG A 242 -7.87 20.05 6.79
C ARG A 242 -9.38 19.83 6.74
N ARG A 243 -10.14 20.85 7.16
CA ARG A 243 -11.60 20.79 7.12
C ARG A 243 -12.11 20.52 5.69
N GLY A 244 -13.01 19.56 5.54
CA GLY A 244 -13.56 19.14 4.26
C GLY A 244 -12.60 18.32 3.40
N SER A 245 -11.57 17.75 4.00
CA SER A 245 -10.69 16.75 3.36
C SER A 245 -11.33 15.37 3.35
N PHE A 246 -10.67 14.43 2.68
CA PHE A 246 -11.08 13.03 2.60
C PHE A 246 -10.10 12.14 3.36
N PHE A 247 -10.62 11.11 3.99
CA PHE A 247 -9.82 10.09 4.65
C PHE A 247 -10.05 8.71 4.03
N VAL A 248 -8.96 7.97 3.75
CA VAL A 248 -9.00 6.59 3.26
C VAL A 248 -8.09 5.73 4.13
N HIS A 249 -8.59 4.60 4.61
CA HIS A 249 -7.82 3.65 5.40
C HIS A 249 -7.89 2.24 4.80
N SER A 250 -6.71 1.71 4.47
CA SER A 250 -6.49 0.32 4.05
C SER A 250 -5.21 -0.22 4.72
N GLY A 251 -4.99 0.21 5.96
CA GLY A 251 -3.89 -0.24 6.83
C GLY A 251 -4.31 -1.35 7.78
N GLY A 252 -3.70 -1.41 8.94
CA GLY A 252 -4.00 -2.43 9.95
C GLY A 252 -5.34 -2.21 10.65
N SER A 253 -6.10 -3.29 10.82
CA SER A 253 -7.34 -3.31 11.60
C SER A 253 -7.11 -2.79 13.03
N GLY A 254 -8.05 -1.98 13.56
CA GLY A 254 -7.93 -1.41 14.91
C GLY A 254 -7.08 -0.14 15.03
N VAL A 255 -6.56 0.40 13.92
CA VAL A 255 -5.87 1.70 13.90
C VAL A 255 -6.86 2.86 13.95
N VAL A 256 -8.05 2.68 13.38
CA VAL A 256 -9.12 3.68 13.32
C VAL A 256 -10.11 3.46 14.45
N GLN A 257 -10.53 4.54 15.10
CA GLN A 257 -11.67 4.56 15.98
C GLN A 257 -12.90 4.93 15.15
N GLU A 258 -13.75 3.96 14.84
CA GLU A 258 -14.85 4.11 13.89
C GLU A 258 -15.88 5.17 14.31
N GLU A 259 -16.13 5.33 15.61
CA GLU A 259 -17.03 6.39 16.13
C GLU A 259 -16.50 7.80 15.83
N SER A 260 -15.19 7.97 15.80
CA SER A 260 -14.57 9.27 15.43
C SER A 260 -14.79 9.59 13.96
N VAL A 261 -14.82 8.59 13.08
CA VAL A 261 -15.20 8.75 11.67
C VAL A 261 -16.62 9.29 11.54
N ILE A 262 -17.57 8.71 12.30
CA ILE A 262 -18.98 9.13 12.28
C ILE A 262 -19.08 10.60 12.69
N ARG A 263 -18.44 10.99 13.80
CA ARG A 263 -18.42 12.38 14.27
C ARG A 263 -17.82 13.34 13.24
N ALA A 264 -16.70 12.96 12.64
CA ALA A 264 -16.00 13.80 11.65
C ALA A 264 -16.80 13.99 10.35
N LEU A 265 -17.57 12.99 9.92
CA LEU A 265 -18.50 13.11 8.81
C LEU A 265 -19.71 13.97 9.15
N THR A 266 -20.30 13.78 10.35
CA THR A 266 -21.50 14.48 10.80
C THR A 266 -21.26 15.98 10.98
N ASN A 267 -20.12 16.37 11.55
CA ASN A 267 -19.79 17.78 11.78
C ASN A 267 -19.11 18.47 10.57
N GLY A 268 -18.95 17.74 9.45
CA GLY A 268 -18.35 18.25 8.21
C GLY A 268 -16.84 18.50 8.31
N GLN A 269 -16.17 17.89 9.27
CA GLN A 269 -14.71 17.87 9.33
C GLN A 269 -14.15 17.09 8.14
N LEU A 270 -14.77 15.95 7.79
CA LEU A 270 -14.48 15.19 6.59
C LEU A 270 -15.57 15.41 5.52
N ALA A 271 -15.16 15.57 4.26
CA ALA A 271 -16.04 15.55 3.09
C ALA A 271 -16.40 14.12 2.66
N GLY A 272 -15.65 13.13 3.13
CA GLY A 272 -15.90 11.71 2.91
C GLY A 272 -14.84 10.83 3.53
N CYS A 273 -15.21 9.57 3.77
CA CYS A 273 -14.32 8.56 4.34
C CYS A 273 -14.48 7.22 3.63
N ALA A 274 -13.38 6.47 3.47
CA ALA A 274 -13.39 5.09 3.02
C ALA A 274 -12.57 4.20 3.95
N LEU A 275 -13.13 3.05 4.32
CA LEU A 275 -12.48 2.04 5.15
C LEU A 275 -12.57 0.67 4.47
N ASP A 276 -11.45 -0.06 4.47
CA ASP A 276 -11.41 -1.47 4.02
C ASP A 276 -11.11 -2.42 5.17
N THR A 277 -10.60 -1.92 6.30
CA THR A 277 -10.26 -2.69 7.50
C THR A 277 -10.93 -2.11 8.73
N PHE A 278 -11.28 -2.98 9.69
CA PHE A 278 -12.08 -2.65 10.84
C PHE A 278 -11.52 -3.24 12.13
N SER A 279 -11.94 -2.72 13.28
CA SER A 279 -11.55 -3.25 14.58
C SER A 279 -12.06 -4.68 14.79
N TRP A 280 -13.23 -5.01 14.22
CA TRP A 280 -13.81 -6.35 14.20
C TRP A 280 -14.01 -6.84 12.78
N GLU A 281 -13.42 -7.99 12.45
CA GLU A 281 -13.53 -8.63 11.14
C GLU A 281 -13.93 -10.10 11.28
N PRO A 282 -15.11 -10.53 10.79
CA PRO A 282 -16.16 -9.71 10.15
C PRO A 282 -16.69 -8.60 11.06
N VAL A 283 -17.14 -7.51 10.41
CA VAL A 283 -17.78 -6.40 11.14
C VAL A 283 -19.02 -6.93 11.88
N ARG A 284 -19.18 -6.54 13.15
CA ARG A 284 -20.33 -6.97 13.95
C ARG A 284 -21.60 -6.26 13.49
N ASP A 285 -22.75 -6.91 13.64
CA ASP A 285 -24.06 -6.39 13.21
C ASP A 285 -24.45 -5.09 13.94
N ASP A 286 -23.95 -4.90 15.17
CA ASP A 286 -24.22 -3.74 16.02
C ASP A 286 -23.16 -2.62 15.90
N GLU A 287 -22.21 -2.72 14.97
CA GLU A 287 -21.18 -1.70 14.80
C GLU A 287 -21.76 -0.36 14.32
N PRO A 288 -21.54 0.74 15.07
CA PRO A 288 -22.17 2.03 14.79
C PRO A 288 -21.86 2.58 13.39
N ILE A 289 -20.71 2.21 12.78
CA ILE A 289 -20.31 2.69 11.46
C ILE A 289 -21.24 2.18 10.34
N LEU A 290 -21.97 1.10 10.55
CA LEU A 290 -22.90 0.54 9.57
C LEU A 290 -24.12 1.41 9.33
N GLU A 291 -24.61 2.11 10.37
CA GLU A 291 -25.80 2.95 10.24
C GLU A 291 -25.62 4.12 9.25
N PRO A 292 -24.61 5.00 9.39
CA PRO A 292 -24.40 6.06 8.41
C PRO A 292 -24.04 5.52 7.03
N SER A 293 -23.49 4.31 6.91
CA SER A 293 -23.17 3.71 5.61
C SER A 293 -24.40 3.36 4.78
N ARG A 294 -25.58 3.17 5.41
CA ARG A 294 -26.86 2.93 4.73
C ARG A 294 -27.44 4.19 4.12
N ASN A 295 -27.04 5.36 4.61
CA ASN A 295 -27.46 6.64 4.06
C ASN A 295 -26.54 7.06 2.90
N PHE A 296 -27.02 6.99 1.68
CA PHE A 296 -26.22 7.33 0.47
C PHE A 296 -25.85 8.82 0.37
N LYS A 297 -26.47 9.71 1.14
CA LYS A 297 -26.09 11.13 1.23
C LYS A 297 -24.84 11.30 2.08
N VAL A 298 -24.54 10.38 2.99
CA VAL A 298 -23.27 10.33 3.74
C VAL A 298 -22.20 9.76 2.82
N ASN A 299 -21.14 10.52 2.60
CA ASN A 299 -20.04 10.11 1.72
C ASN A 299 -19.09 9.14 2.44
N LEU A 300 -19.60 7.94 2.74
CA LEU A 300 -18.90 6.87 3.44
C LEU A 300 -18.87 5.61 2.57
N VAL A 301 -17.68 5.08 2.34
CA VAL A 301 -17.43 3.85 1.56
C VAL A 301 -16.83 2.81 2.49
N LEU A 302 -17.51 1.69 2.68
CA LEU A 302 -17.01 0.54 3.44
C LEU A 302 -16.85 -0.65 2.49
N THR A 303 -15.70 -1.32 2.57
CA THR A 303 -15.42 -2.54 1.82
C THR A 303 -14.90 -3.63 2.76
N PRO A 304 -15.29 -4.90 2.58
CA PRO A 304 -15.08 -5.94 3.58
C PRO A 304 -13.69 -6.60 3.46
N HIS A 305 -12.63 -5.82 3.68
CA HIS A 305 -11.22 -6.24 3.66
C HIS A 305 -10.84 -6.99 2.37
N VAL A 306 -11.16 -6.38 1.23
CA VAL A 306 -10.94 -6.97 -0.10
C VAL A 306 -9.86 -6.27 -0.91
N ALA A 307 -9.23 -5.24 -0.35
CA ALA A 307 -8.23 -4.44 -1.06
C ALA A 307 -7.03 -5.27 -1.56
N ALA A 308 -6.62 -6.30 -0.84
CA ALA A 308 -5.51 -7.17 -1.21
C ALA A 308 -5.86 -8.23 -2.29
N GLY A 309 -7.07 -8.25 -2.78
CA GLY A 309 -7.57 -9.20 -3.78
C GLY A 309 -8.49 -10.30 -3.20
N GLY A 310 -9.16 -11.05 -4.08
CA GLY A 310 -10.14 -12.05 -3.72
C GLY A 310 -9.54 -13.42 -3.34
N THR A 311 -10.42 -14.34 -2.90
CA THR A 311 -10.07 -15.69 -2.40
C THR A 311 -9.41 -16.59 -3.43
N ASP A 312 -9.53 -16.33 -4.73
CA ASP A 312 -8.90 -17.13 -5.78
C ASP A 312 -7.37 -17.07 -5.76
N ILE A 313 -6.82 -15.99 -5.16
CA ILE A 313 -5.38 -15.83 -4.93
C ILE A 313 -4.89 -16.71 -3.75
N GLN A 314 -5.79 -17.15 -2.87
CA GLN A 314 -5.44 -17.90 -1.65
C GLN A 314 -5.30 -19.42 -1.85
N LYS A 315 -5.69 -19.99 -3.01
CA LYS A 315 -5.68 -21.44 -3.26
C LYS A 315 -4.28 -22.04 -3.44
N ALA A 316 -3.29 -21.24 -3.81
CA ALA A 316 -1.88 -21.66 -3.83
C ALA A 316 -1.10 -20.80 -2.83
N ASN A 317 -0.03 -21.33 -2.21
CA ASN A 317 0.83 -20.50 -1.39
C ASN A 317 1.46 -19.41 -2.27
N PRO A 318 1.04 -18.13 -2.16
CA PRO A 318 1.48 -17.06 -3.07
C PRO A 318 2.98 -16.76 -2.95
N ARG A 319 3.67 -17.37 -1.98
CA ARG A 319 5.09 -17.13 -1.72
C ARG A 319 6.04 -17.96 -2.57
N THR A 320 5.54 -18.91 -3.35
CA THR A 320 6.37 -19.63 -4.33
C THR A 320 7.09 -18.69 -5.29
N VAL A 321 6.46 -17.54 -5.64
CA VAL A 321 7.05 -16.52 -6.50
C VAL A 321 8.32 -15.88 -5.93
N TYR A 322 8.54 -15.93 -4.60
CA TYR A 322 9.72 -15.37 -3.95
C TYR A 322 11.01 -16.06 -4.41
N TYR A 323 10.91 -17.29 -4.81
CA TYR A 323 12.02 -18.17 -5.22
C TYR A 323 12.16 -18.29 -6.73
N GLU A 324 11.24 -17.74 -7.51
CA GLU A 324 11.20 -17.97 -8.96
C GLU A 324 12.49 -17.56 -9.67
N ASN A 325 13.04 -16.39 -9.37
CA ASN A 325 14.29 -15.94 -10.00
C ASN A 325 15.50 -16.78 -9.56
N ILE A 326 15.49 -17.33 -8.35
CA ILE A 326 16.51 -18.28 -7.91
C ILE A 326 16.42 -19.57 -8.74
N VAL A 327 15.23 -20.11 -8.90
CA VAL A 327 15.00 -21.32 -9.73
C VAL A 327 15.38 -21.04 -11.19
N ARG A 328 14.98 -19.88 -11.76
CA ARG A 328 15.36 -19.48 -13.11
C ARG A 328 16.88 -19.43 -13.29
N LEU A 329 17.60 -18.85 -12.33
CA LEU A 329 19.07 -18.80 -12.39
C LEU A 329 19.70 -20.19 -12.35
N ILE A 330 19.21 -21.07 -11.47
CA ILE A 330 19.71 -22.45 -11.37
C ILE A 330 19.46 -23.24 -12.67
N GLU A 331 18.33 -23.00 -13.32
CA GLU A 331 17.95 -23.65 -14.58
C GLU A 331 18.51 -22.97 -15.82
N GLY A 332 19.29 -21.89 -15.68
CA GLY A 332 19.86 -21.13 -16.80
C GLY A 332 18.80 -20.37 -17.62
N ARG A 333 17.63 -20.06 -17.02
CA ARG A 333 16.56 -19.26 -17.64
C ARG A 333 16.78 -17.76 -17.39
N PRO A 334 16.32 -16.89 -18.30
CA PRO A 334 16.40 -15.44 -18.12
C PRO A 334 15.72 -14.99 -16.82
N LEU A 335 16.36 -14.07 -16.09
CA LEU A 335 15.80 -13.45 -14.90
C LEU A 335 14.66 -12.47 -15.26
N THR A 336 13.71 -12.31 -14.35
CA THR A 336 12.61 -11.35 -14.50
C THR A 336 12.81 -10.16 -13.55
N HIS A 337 12.39 -8.97 -14.00
CA HIS A 337 12.51 -7.73 -13.22
C HIS A 337 13.93 -7.43 -12.71
N GLN A 338 14.93 -7.84 -13.47
CA GLN A 338 16.33 -7.55 -13.17
C GLN A 338 16.60 -6.05 -13.29
N VAL A 339 17.38 -5.49 -12.36
CA VAL A 339 17.76 -4.07 -12.30
C VAL A 339 19.27 -3.84 -12.37
N VAL A 340 20.03 -4.90 -12.06
CA VAL A 340 21.49 -4.99 -12.24
C VAL A 340 21.83 -6.32 -12.86
#